data_c88ffd7c5e7b2a966f420b09c9b71db7
#
_entry.id   c88ffd7c5e7b2a966f420b09c9b71db7
#
_cell.length_a   1.000
_cell.length_b   1.000
_cell.length_c   1.000
_cell.angle_alpha   90.00
_cell.angle_beta   90.00
_cell.angle_gamma   90.00
#
_symmetry.space_group_name_H-M   'P 1'
#
loop_
_entity.id
_entity.type
_entity.pdbx_description
1 polymer ?
#
loop_
_entity_poly.entity_id
_entity_poly.type
_entity_poly.pdbx_seq_one_letter_code
_entity_poly.pdbx_strand_id
1 'polypeptide(L)'
;MLGRKQSVRNNEDWKNALDHIEETVSKKELDSLVKKTAKDIKEKCKGKKAAYAWSAGKDSLVLGEICEKAGIDQSVLVRCNLEYPAFIAWIEQNKPSGLEVINTGQDMEWLKKHPDMLFPDKSNKAAQWFHIVQHRGQARYYKEHQLEILLLGRRKADGNYVGKDNIYTNSAGITRYSPLAEWRHEDILAYIHYYDVKLPPIYDWEKGYLCGTHPWPARQYMETKQQGWKEVYDIDKTIVENAAQHFDGAREFLKAIKSVSYTHLTLPTKA
;
A
#
# COMPACT_ATOMS: atom_id res chain seq x y z
N MET A 1 -4.44 0.28 22.04
CA MET A 1 -3.16 0.12 21.28
C MET A 1 -3.32 -0.95 20.21
N LEU A 2 -2.95 -0.64 18.96
CA LEU A 2 -3.17 -1.50 17.81
C LEU A 2 -2.28 -2.76 17.76
N GLY A 3 -1.24 -2.87 18.59
CA GLY A 3 -0.35 -4.01 18.62
C GLY A 3 0.44 -4.22 17.32
N ARG A 4 1.00 -5.41 17.10
CA ARG A 4 1.67 -5.73 15.84
C ARG A 4 0.64 -6.06 14.75
N LYS A 5 0.94 -5.76 13.48
CA LYS A 5 0.08 -6.03 12.31
C LYS A 5 -0.41 -7.49 12.23
N GLN A 6 0.40 -8.43 12.70
CA GLN A 6 0.07 -9.86 12.77
C GLN A 6 -1.04 -10.21 13.78
N SER A 7 -1.38 -9.31 14.70
CA SER A 7 -2.46 -9.50 15.67
C SER A 7 -3.82 -9.10 15.13
N VAL A 8 -4.05 -9.29 13.87
CA VAL A 8 -5.29 -9.08 13.10
C VAL A 8 -6.14 -7.94 13.63
N ARG A 9 -6.13 -6.85 12.92
CA ARG A 9 -7.06 -5.76 13.18
C ARG A 9 -7.91 -5.57 11.94
N ASN A 10 -9.21 -5.49 12.13
CA ASN A 10 -10.12 -5.13 11.04
C ASN A 10 -10.05 -3.63 10.77
N ASN A 11 -10.71 -3.15 9.74
CA ASN A 11 -10.73 -1.73 9.42
C ASN A 11 -11.33 -0.87 10.54
N GLU A 12 -12.31 -1.40 11.27
CA GLU A 12 -12.96 -0.69 12.38
C GLU A 12 -11.99 -0.42 13.51
N ASP A 13 -11.11 -1.37 13.86
CA ASP A 13 -10.07 -1.17 14.87
C ASP A 13 -9.15 0.00 14.50
N TRP A 14 -8.80 0.14 13.21
CA TRP A 14 -7.98 1.24 12.72
C TRP A 14 -8.73 2.58 12.73
N LYS A 15 -9.99 2.60 12.30
CA LYS A 15 -10.83 3.79 12.30
C LYS A 15 -11.09 4.25 13.74
N ASN A 16 -11.45 3.34 14.63
CA ASN A 16 -11.66 3.65 16.05
C ASN A 16 -10.38 4.19 16.71
N ALA A 17 -9.20 3.64 16.37
CA ALA A 17 -7.94 4.18 16.88
C ALA A 17 -7.63 5.58 16.33
N LEU A 18 -8.04 5.88 15.11
CA LEU A 18 -7.89 7.21 14.52
C LEU A 18 -8.85 8.22 15.18
N ASP A 19 -10.09 7.83 15.40
CA ASP A 19 -11.12 8.69 16.02
C ASP A 19 -10.78 9.09 17.47
N HIS A 20 -10.01 8.25 18.18
CA HIS A 20 -9.57 8.48 19.57
C HIS A 20 -8.06 8.75 19.69
N ILE A 21 -7.43 9.19 18.60
CA ILE A 21 -5.96 9.26 18.55
C ILE A 21 -5.38 10.30 19.51
N GLU A 22 -6.10 11.39 19.76
CA GLU A 22 -5.68 12.45 20.67
C GLU A 22 -5.56 11.99 22.13
N GLU A 23 -6.30 10.95 22.51
CA GLU A 23 -6.20 10.31 23.84
C GLU A 23 -4.93 9.47 23.97
N THR A 24 -4.32 9.08 22.84
CA THR A 24 -3.18 8.14 22.81
C THR A 24 -1.86 8.85 22.50
N VAL A 25 -1.89 9.84 21.63
CA VAL A 25 -0.69 10.58 21.19
C VAL A 25 -1.00 12.07 21.18
N SER A 26 -0.32 12.81 22.03
CA SER A 26 -0.46 14.27 22.03
C SER A 26 0.28 14.90 20.84
N LYS A 27 -0.25 16.03 20.34
CA LYS A 27 0.41 16.79 19.27
C LYS A 27 1.85 17.18 19.62
N LYS A 28 2.11 17.53 20.87
CA LYS A 28 3.47 17.92 21.34
C LYS A 28 4.47 16.76 21.25
N GLU A 29 4.07 15.56 21.65
CA GLU A 29 4.90 14.35 21.52
C GLU A 29 5.18 14.02 20.06
N LEU A 30 4.13 14.07 19.23
CA LEU A 30 4.26 13.85 17.80
C LEU A 30 5.20 14.87 17.13
N ASP A 31 5.03 16.18 17.41
CA ASP A 31 5.88 17.23 16.86
C ASP A 31 7.36 17.03 17.24
N SER A 32 7.61 16.55 18.45
CA SER A 32 8.97 16.23 18.92
C SER A 32 9.55 15.02 18.15
N LEU A 33 8.73 14.00 17.92
CA LEU A 33 9.11 12.81 17.15
C LEU A 33 9.38 13.16 15.67
N VAL A 34 8.52 13.99 15.06
CA VAL A 34 8.69 14.49 13.69
C VAL A 34 9.99 15.28 13.53
N LYS A 35 10.25 16.24 14.44
CA LYS A 35 11.50 17.04 14.43
C LYS A 35 12.73 16.16 14.55
N LYS A 36 12.71 15.18 15.46
CA LYS A 36 13.79 14.23 15.63
C LYS A 36 14.01 13.42 14.35
N THR A 37 12.94 12.86 13.78
CA THR A 37 13.02 12.02 12.56
C THR A 37 13.54 12.82 11.37
N ALA A 38 13.06 14.04 11.16
CA ALA A 38 13.56 14.92 10.09
C ALA A 38 15.04 15.28 10.27
N LYS A 39 15.48 15.53 11.51
CA LYS A 39 16.90 15.75 11.83
C LYS A 39 17.74 14.51 11.51
N ASP A 40 17.30 13.33 11.94
CA ASP A 40 17.99 12.07 11.69
C ASP A 40 18.12 11.78 10.19
N ILE A 41 17.06 12.03 9.40
CA ILE A 41 17.09 11.94 7.93
C ILE A 41 18.15 12.88 7.37
N LYS A 42 18.11 14.16 7.76
CA LYS A 42 19.04 15.19 7.26
C LYS A 42 20.50 14.82 7.56
N GLU A 43 20.79 14.31 8.74
CA GLU A 43 22.14 13.89 9.14
C GLU A 43 22.60 12.66 8.36
N LYS A 44 21.77 11.63 8.25
CA LYS A 44 22.13 10.37 7.57
C LYS A 44 22.24 10.50 6.05
N CYS A 45 21.49 11.43 5.46
CA CYS A 45 21.50 11.68 4.01
C CYS A 45 22.41 12.84 3.60
N LYS A 46 23.09 13.51 4.55
CA LYS A 46 23.98 14.64 4.26
C LYS A 46 25.07 14.27 3.25
N GLY A 47 25.12 15.02 2.14
CA GLY A 47 26.09 14.83 1.07
C GLY A 47 25.87 13.57 0.21
N LYS A 48 24.73 12.89 0.35
CA LYS A 48 24.39 11.68 -0.41
C LYS A 48 23.25 11.93 -1.37
N LYS A 49 23.26 11.22 -2.49
CA LYS A 49 22.10 11.15 -3.40
C LYS A 49 21.04 10.25 -2.77
N ALA A 50 19.97 10.85 -2.30
CA ALA A 50 18.89 10.16 -1.59
C ALA A 50 17.53 10.44 -2.22
N ALA A 51 16.65 9.46 -2.18
CA ALA A 51 15.24 9.58 -2.55
C ALA A 51 14.38 8.71 -1.62
N TYR A 52 13.07 8.91 -1.61
CA TYR A 52 12.17 8.07 -0.85
C TYR A 52 11.22 7.28 -1.74
N ALA A 53 10.87 6.06 -1.31
CA ALA A 53 9.83 5.27 -1.95
C ALA A 53 8.46 5.72 -1.45
N TRP A 54 7.64 6.19 -2.38
CA TRP A 54 6.30 6.68 -2.11
C TRP A 54 5.27 5.75 -2.77
N SER A 55 4.53 4.99 -1.98
CA SER A 55 3.51 4.04 -2.47
C SER A 55 2.08 4.56 -2.30
N ALA A 56 1.90 5.82 -1.91
CA ALA A 56 0.63 6.39 -1.47
C ALA A 56 -0.05 5.64 -0.31
N GLY A 57 0.62 4.66 0.30
CA GLY A 57 0.19 4.05 1.55
C GLY A 57 0.46 4.97 2.74
N LYS A 58 -0.36 4.88 3.79
CA LYS A 58 -0.30 5.76 4.98
C LYS A 58 1.11 6.02 5.52
N ASP A 59 1.95 4.97 5.58
CA ASP A 59 3.32 5.09 6.09
C ASP A 59 4.23 5.86 5.11
N SER A 60 4.03 5.69 3.80
CA SER A 60 4.81 6.41 2.78
C SER A 60 4.35 7.85 2.59
N LEU A 61 3.09 8.16 2.88
CA LEU A 61 2.60 9.54 2.92
C LEU A 61 3.28 10.31 4.05
N VAL A 62 3.26 9.75 5.26
CA VAL A 62 3.96 10.34 6.42
C VAL A 62 5.47 10.46 6.16
N LEU A 63 6.08 9.42 5.60
CA LEU A 63 7.50 9.46 5.24
C LEU A 63 7.79 10.60 4.27
N GLY A 64 7.00 10.74 3.21
CA GLY A 64 7.18 11.76 2.17
C GLY A 64 7.22 13.16 2.76
N GLU A 65 6.22 13.53 3.55
CA GLU A 65 6.17 14.86 4.18
C GLU A 65 7.35 15.11 5.14
N ILE A 66 7.84 14.08 5.85
CA ILE A 66 9.01 14.24 6.73
C ILE A 66 10.29 14.32 5.90
N CYS A 67 10.39 13.60 4.78
CA CYS A 67 11.51 13.70 3.83
C CYS A 67 11.60 15.10 3.24
N GLU A 68 10.50 15.69 2.80
CA GLU A 68 10.44 17.07 2.29
C GLU A 68 10.88 18.08 3.36
N LYS A 69 10.41 17.94 4.61
CA LYS A 69 10.89 18.75 5.75
C LYS A 69 12.40 18.59 6.01
N ALA A 70 12.96 17.45 5.63
CA ALA A 70 14.42 17.20 5.74
C ALA A 70 15.23 17.64 4.51
N GLY A 71 14.56 18.13 3.45
CA GLY A 71 15.16 18.59 2.21
C GLY A 71 15.43 17.48 1.19
N ILE A 72 14.65 16.37 1.25
CA ILE A 72 14.65 15.30 0.26
C ILE A 72 13.32 15.34 -0.46
N ASP A 73 13.31 15.76 -1.71
CA ASP A 73 12.16 15.97 -2.57
C ASP A 73 12.00 14.93 -3.68
N GLN A 74 13.06 14.18 -3.99
CA GLN A 74 13.01 13.12 -4.99
C GLN A 74 12.31 11.87 -4.45
N SER A 75 11.38 11.33 -5.21
CA SER A 75 10.63 10.15 -4.81
C SER A 75 10.29 9.23 -5.98
N VAL A 76 10.00 7.97 -5.67
CA VAL A 76 9.59 6.97 -6.66
C VAL A 76 8.33 6.23 -6.23
N LEU A 77 7.37 6.17 -7.15
CA LEU A 77 6.26 5.23 -7.12
C LEU A 77 6.54 4.10 -8.10
N VAL A 78 6.49 2.87 -7.62
CA VAL A 78 6.50 1.70 -8.50
C VAL A 78 5.12 1.07 -8.54
N ARG A 79 4.56 0.90 -9.73
CA ARG A 79 3.25 0.31 -9.97
C ARG A 79 3.27 -0.68 -11.13
N CYS A 80 2.17 -1.38 -11.32
CA CYS A 80 1.90 -2.20 -12.51
C CYS A 80 0.63 -1.72 -13.22
N ASN A 81 0.16 -2.47 -14.24
CA ASN A 81 -1.07 -2.15 -14.98
C ASN A 81 -2.33 -2.75 -14.33
N LEU A 82 -2.22 -3.34 -13.14
CA LEU A 82 -3.31 -4.00 -12.41
C LEU A 82 -3.71 -3.24 -11.13
N GLU A 83 -3.47 -1.93 -11.13
CA GLU A 83 -3.88 -1.06 -10.02
C GLU A 83 -5.38 -0.72 -10.11
N TYR A 84 -5.98 -0.34 -9.00
CA TYR A 84 -7.35 0.17 -8.99
C TYR A 84 -7.42 1.54 -9.67
N PRO A 85 -8.36 1.76 -10.63
CA PRO A 85 -8.51 3.05 -11.30
C PRO A 85 -8.68 4.24 -10.35
N ALA A 86 -9.51 4.07 -9.31
CA ALA A 86 -9.73 5.11 -8.30
C ALA A 86 -8.44 5.47 -7.53
N PHE A 87 -7.57 4.50 -7.29
CA PHE A 87 -6.27 4.73 -6.66
C PHE A 87 -5.33 5.51 -7.58
N ILE A 88 -5.28 5.15 -8.86
CA ILE A 88 -4.47 5.89 -9.85
C ILE A 88 -4.96 7.33 -9.99
N ALA A 89 -6.27 7.55 -10.07
CA ALA A 89 -6.86 8.89 -10.15
C ALA A 89 -6.51 9.73 -8.91
N TRP A 90 -6.52 9.14 -7.73
CA TRP A 90 -6.11 9.81 -6.49
C TRP A 90 -4.62 10.18 -6.51
N ILE A 91 -3.74 9.28 -6.97
CA ILE A 91 -2.30 9.54 -7.11
C ILE A 91 -2.06 10.76 -8.00
N GLU A 92 -2.70 10.84 -9.16
CA GLU A 92 -2.51 11.96 -10.10
C GLU A 92 -2.86 13.32 -9.48
N GLN A 93 -3.78 13.35 -8.53
CA GLN A 93 -4.22 14.57 -7.84
C GLN A 93 -3.38 14.92 -6.60
N ASN A 94 -2.72 13.92 -5.97
CA ASN A 94 -2.09 14.08 -4.65
C ASN A 94 -0.60 13.69 -4.64
N LYS A 95 -0.01 13.41 -5.79
CA LYS A 95 1.40 13.01 -5.88
C LYS A 95 2.35 14.16 -5.51
N PRO A 96 3.48 13.89 -4.84
CA PRO A 96 4.50 14.89 -4.59
C PRO A 96 5.12 15.38 -5.91
N SER A 97 5.62 16.61 -5.91
CA SER A 97 6.15 17.27 -7.12
C SER A 97 7.36 16.54 -7.73
N GLY A 98 8.20 15.94 -6.89
CA GLY A 98 9.41 15.19 -7.30
C GLY A 98 9.16 13.70 -7.55
N LEU A 99 7.92 13.27 -7.78
CA LEU A 99 7.60 11.86 -7.98
C LEU A 99 7.90 11.38 -9.39
N GLU A 100 8.76 10.37 -9.50
CA GLU A 100 8.88 9.55 -10.71
C GLU A 100 8.05 8.27 -10.59
N VAL A 101 7.34 7.92 -11.67
CA VAL A 101 6.50 6.71 -11.71
C VAL A 101 7.16 5.66 -12.59
N ILE A 102 7.48 4.52 -12.00
CA ILE A 102 7.98 3.35 -12.73
C ILE A 102 6.88 2.31 -12.86
N ASN A 103 6.51 2.01 -14.10
CA ASN A 103 5.58 0.90 -14.40
C ASN A 103 6.38 -0.35 -14.73
N THR A 104 6.14 -1.43 -14.00
CA THR A 104 6.81 -2.73 -14.18
C THR A 104 6.09 -3.65 -15.16
N GLY A 105 4.93 -3.23 -15.68
CA GLY A 105 4.29 -3.79 -16.86
C GLY A 105 3.37 -4.99 -16.65
N GLN A 106 3.24 -5.54 -15.42
CA GLN A 106 2.31 -6.65 -15.18
C GLN A 106 0.88 -6.23 -15.53
N ASP A 107 0.23 -7.01 -16.41
CA ASP A 107 -1.09 -6.80 -16.96
C ASP A 107 -1.91 -8.10 -16.95
N MET A 108 -3.07 -8.10 -17.57
CA MET A 108 -3.94 -9.28 -17.69
C MET A 108 -3.26 -10.45 -18.39
N GLU A 109 -2.47 -10.19 -19.45
CA GLU A 109 -1.76 -11.25 -20.17
C GLU A 109 -0.60 -11.84 -19.33
N TRP A 110 0.09 -11.00 -18.57
CA TRP A 110 1.05 -11.47 -17.60
C TRP A 110 0.37 -12.34 -16.53
N LEU A 111 -0.77 -11.89 -16.00
CA LEU A 111 -1.51 -12.60 -14.95
C LEU A 111 -2.06 -13.96 -15.46
N LYS A 112 -2.48 -14.08 -16.72
CA LYS A 112 -2.85 -15.36 -17.35
C LYS A 112 -1.69 -16.38 -17.32
N LYS A 113 -0.47 -15.90 -17.54
CA LYS A 113 0.74 -16.74 -17.50
C LYS A 113 1.18 -17.08 -16.08
N HIS A 114 0.66 -16.38 -15.07
CA HIS A 114 0.98 -16.54 -13.65
C HIS A 114 -0.29 -16.66 -12.80
N PRO A 115 -1.13 -17.71 -13.01
CA PRO A 115 -2.46 -17.82 -12.39
C PRO A 115 -2.41 -18.03 -10.86
N ASP A 116 -1.27 -18.40 -10.32
CA ASP A 116 -0.99 -18.52 -8.90
C ASP A 116 -0.77 -17.15 -8.21
N MET A 117 -0.58 -16.10 -9.00
CA MET A 117 -0.49 -14.71 -8.53
C MET A 117 -1.85 -14.02 -8.41
N LEU A 118 -2.93 -14.63 -8.89
CA LEU A 118 -4.29 -14.15 -8.74
C LEU A 118 -4.87 -14.60 -7.40
N PHE A 119 -5.14 -13.64 -6.51
CA PHE A 119 -5.66 -13.85 -5.17
C PHE A 119 -4.87 -14.94 -4.41
N PRO A 120 -3.60 -14.66 -4.10
CA PRO A 120 -2.73 -15.67 -3.51
C PRO A 120 -3.21 -16.09 -2.12
N ASP A 121 -3.37 -17.39 -1.92
CA ASP A 121 -3.78 -18.02 -0.67
C ASP A 121 -2.64 -18.14 0.36
N LYS A 122 -1.39 -18.00 -0.10
CA LYS A 122 -0.19 -18.16 0.71
C LYS A 122 0.59 -16.85 0.83
N SER A 123 1.05 -16.57 2.04
CA SER A 123 1.81 -15.35 2.34
C SER A 123 3.09 -15.18 1.52
N ASN A 124 3.78 -16.27 1.17
CA ASN A 124 4.97 -16.22 0.33
C ASN A 124 4.64 -15.84 -1.12
N LYS A 125 3.51 -16.28 -1.66
CA LYS A 125 3.02 -15.88 -2.99
C LYS A 125 2.58 -14.41 -3.00
N ALA A 126 1.88 -13.98 -1.96
CA ALA A 126 1.54 -12.58 -1.77
C ALA A 126 2.79 -11.68 -1.68
N ALA A 127 3.83 -12.13 -0.98
CA ALA A 127 5.11 -11.42 -0.90
C ALA A 127 5.83 -11.31 -2.26
N GLN A 128 5.58 -12.22 -3.21
CA GLN A 128 6.16 -12.13 -4.55
C GLN A 128 5.69 -10.88 -5.31
N TRP A 129 4.47 -10.39 -5.07
CA TRP A 129 4.02 -9.13 -5.66
C TRP A 129 4.94 -7.96 -5.29
N PHE A 130 5.34 -7.86 -4.02
CA PHE A 130 6.32 -6.85 -3.60
C PHE A 130 7.65 -6.98 -4.34
N HIS A 131 8.11 -8.22 -4.51
CA HIS A 131 9.37 -8.47 -5.19
C HIS A 131 9.31 -8.12 -6.67
N ILE A 132 8.25 -8.55 -7.36
CA ILE A 132 8.09 -8.40 -8.82
C ILE A 132 7.81 -6.94 -9.19
N VAL A 133 6.97 -6.25 -8.43
CA VAL A 133 6.61 -4.86 -8.70
C VAL A 133 7.58 -3.93 -7.97
N GLN A 134 7.42 -3.76 -6.67
CA GLN A 134 8.09 -2.70 -5.94
C GLN A 134 9.60 -2.85 -5.87
N HIS A 135 10.13 -4.02 -5.51
CA HIS A 135 11.57 -4.17 -5.33
C HIS A 135 12.35 -4.03 -6.63
N ARG A 136 11.82 -4.57 -7.75
CA ARG A 136 12.47 -4.45 -9.06
C ARG A 136 12.47 -3.01 -9.57
N GLY A 137 11.34 -2.32 -9.47
CA GLY A 137 11.26 -0.93 -9.89
C GLY A 137 12.09 0.00 -9.02
N GLN A 138 12.07 -0.18 -7.70
CA GLN A 138 12.95 0.56 -6.79
C GLN A 138 14.44 0.33 -7.09
N ALA A 139 14.84 -0.92 -7.41
CA ALA A 139 16.22 -1.22 -7.75
C ALA A 139 16.64 -0.58 -9.09
N ARG A 140 15.71 -0.53 -10.06
CA ARG A 140 15.91 0.17 -11.32
C ARG A 140 16.12 1.66 -11.06
N TYR A 141 15.20 2.32 -10.38
CA TYR A 141 15.28 3.73 -10.01
C TYR A 141 16.57 4.08 -9.28
N TYR A 142 16.93 3.28 -8.27
CA TYR A 142 18.15 3.46 -7.49
C TYR A 142 19.41 3.49 -8.37
N LYS A 143 19.49 2.58 -9.34
CA LYS A 143 20.64 2.48 -10.25
C LYS A 143 20.65 3.61 -11.29
N GLU A 144 19.52 3.90 -11.92
CA GLU A 144 19.38 4.94 -12.95
C GLU A 144 19.73 6.33 -12.40
N HIS A 145 19.29 6.62 -11.17
CA HIS A 145 19.60 7.88 -10.49
C HIS A 145 20.91 7.87 -9.70
N GLN A 146 21.64 6.75 -9.72
CA GLN A 146 22.89 6.59 -8.94
C GLN A 146 22.69 6.96 -7.47
N LEU A 147 21.58 6.51 -6.87
CA LEU A 147 21.30 6.78 -5.48
C LEU A 147 22.29 6.05 -4.55
N GLU A 148 22.55 6.66 -3.41
CA GLU A 148 23.34 6.08 -2.33
C GLU A 148 22.44 5.57 -1.19
N ILE A 149 21.24 6.17 -1.05
CA ILE A 149 20.25 5.77 -0.04
C ILE A 149 18.83 5.87 -0.64
N LEU A 150 18.03 4.83 -0.40
CA LEU A 150 16.58 4.84 -0.64
C LEU A 150 15.83 4.74 0.69
N LEU A 151 15.07 5.78 1.02
CA LEU A 151 14.27 5.83 2.25
C LEU A 151 12.95 5.08 2.06
N LEU A 152 12.57 4.29 3.07
CA LEU A 152 11.37 3.44 3.05
C LEU A 152 10.52 3.66 4.30
N GLY A 153 9.20 3.66 4.16
CA GLY A 153 8.24 3.71 5.26
C GLY A 153 8.11 2.41 6.05
N ARG A 154 9.17 1.60 6.16
CA ARG A 154 9.15 0.34 6.90
C ARG A 154 9.24 0.58 8.40
N ARG A 155 8.45 -0.17 9.17
CA ARG A 155 8.43 -0.08 10.63
C ARG A 155 8.55 -1.45 11.28
N LYS A 156 9.15 -1.49 12.47
CA LYS A 156 9.22 -2.70 13.31
C LYS A 156 7.82 -3.13 13.77
N ALA A 157 6.91 -2.16 13.97
CA ALA A 157 5.52 -2.42 14.33
C ALA A 157 4.77 -3.26 13.28
N ASP A 158 5.17 -3.19 11.99
CA ASP A 158 4.63 -4.03 10.91
C ASP A 158 5.35 -5.38 10.78
N GLY A 159 6.33 -5.68 11.63
CA GLY A 159 7.15 -6.88 11.53
C GLY A 159 8.24 -6.81 10.44
N ASN A 160 8.51 -5.64 9.88
CA ASN A 160 9.52 -5.48 8.83
C ASN A 160 10.94 -5.55 9.37
N TYR A 161 11.83 -6.16 8.58
CA TYR A 161 13.26 -6.04 8.82
C TYR A 161 13.74 -4.64 8.39
N VAL A 162 14.44 -3.94 9.26
CA VAL A 162 14.93 -2.56 9.06
C VAL A 162 16.45 -2.43 9.14
N GLY A 163 17.15 -3.51 9.53
CA GLY A 163 18.61 -3.50 9.71
C GLY A 163 19.08 -2.90 11.03
N LYS A 164 20.40 -2.91 11.22
CA LYS A 164 21.06 -2.21 12.35
C LYS A 164 21.00 -0.70 12.10
N ASP A 165 20.69 0.06 13.14
CA ASP A 165 20.54 1.53 13.04
C ASP A 165 19.53 1.98 11.96
N ASN A 166 18.56 1.11 11.66
CA ASN A 166 17.49 1.28 10.67
C ASN A 166 17.99 1.39 9.21
N ILE A 167 19.24 0.97 8.96
CA ILE A 167 19.86 0.93 7.63
C ILE A 167 20.35 -0.48 7.33
N TYR A 168 20.22 -0.90 6.07
CA TYR A 168 20.87 -2.11 5.56
C TYR A 168 21.05 -2.03 4.05
N THR A 169 22.08 -2.71 3.53
CA THR A 169 22.24 -2.93 2.09
C THR A 169 21.77 -4.34 1.75
N ASN A 170 20.86 -4.47 0.79
CA ASN A 170 20.35 -5.78 0.36
C ASN A 170 21.31 -6.47 -0.60
N SER A 171 21.01 -7.72 -0.97
CA SER A 171 21.82 -8.52 -1.92
C SER A 171 21.97 -7.91 -3.31
N ALA A 172 21.09 -6.98 -3.70
CA ALA A 172 21.17 -6.25 -4.96
C ALA A 172 22.02 -4.97 -4.87
N GLY A 173 22.69 -4.72 -3.75
CA GLY A 173 23.51 -3.54 -3.50
C GLY A 173 22.74 -2.26 -3.22
N ILE A 174 21.45 -2.38 -2.89
CA ILE A 174 20.58 -1.22 -2.60
C ILE A 174 20.66 -0.91 -1.10
N THR A 175 21.15 0.26 -0.75
CA THR A 175 21.13 0.75 0.63
C THR A 175 19.77 1.34 0.96
N ARG A 176 19.13 0.78 1.97
CA ARG A 176 17.78 1.12 2.43
C ARG A 176 17.84 1.70 3.84
N TYR A 177 17.20 2.84 4.03
CA TYR A 177 17.03 3.48 5.32
C TYR A 177 15.54 3.57 5.68
N SER A 178 15.19 3.22 6.90
CA SER A 178 13.81 3.22 7.42
C SER A 178 13.67 4.24 8.55
N PRO A 179 13.45 5.52 8.26
CA PRO A 179 13.39 6.57 9.30
C PRO A 179 12.25 6.37 10.29
N LEU A 180 11.15 5.74 9.85
CA LEU A 180 9.98 5.46 10.67
C LEU A 180 10.07 4.14 11.43
N ALA A 181 11.23 3.48 11.47
CA ALA A 181 11.39 2.13 12.00
C ALA A 181 10.83 1.94 13.41
N GLU A 182 10.99 2.95 14.28
CA GLU A 182 10.54 2.91 15.67
C GLU A 182 9.14 3.51 15.91
N TRP A 183 8.51 4.05 14.85
CA TRP A 183 7.18 4.63 14.96
C TRP A 183 6.12 3.55 15.19
N ARG A 184 5.24 3.79 16.16
CA ARG A 184 4.06 2.95 16.42
C ARG A 184 3.00 3.15 15.35
N HIS A 185 1.98 2.31 15.32
CA HIS A 185 0.80 2.51 14.47
C HIS A 185 0.08 3.81 14.84
N GLU A 186 -0.01 4.08 16.13
CA GLU A 186 -0.65 5.28 16.67
C GLU A 186 0.10 6.56 16.26
N ASP A 187 1.42 6.53 16.16
CA ASP A 187 2.22 7.70 15.75
C ASP A 187 1.94 8.05 14.27
N ILE A 188 1.74 7.05 13.42
CA ILE A 188 1.32 7.25 12.01
C ILE A 188 -0.10 7.82 11.94
N LEU A 189 -1.04 7.27 12.70
CA LEU A 189 -2.42 7.76 12.73
C LEU A 189 -2.48 9.18 13.30
N ALA A 190 -1.72 9.46 14.35
CA ALA A 190 -1.61 10.80 14.91
C ALA A 190 -1.06 11.82 13.90
N TYR A 191 -0.07 11.40 13.10
CA TYR A 191 0.44 12.26 12.03
C TYR A 191 -0.64 12.57 11.01
N ILE A 192 -1.36 11.55 10.55
CA ILE A 192 -2.47 11.69 9.59
C ILE A 192 -3.53 12.65 10.14
N HIS A 193 -3.91 12.48 11.41
CA HIS A 193 -4.91 13.31 12.08
C HIS A 193 -4.45 14.76 12.24
N TYR A 194 -3.32 14.99 12.90
CA TYR A 194 -2.88 16.34 13.27
C TYR A 194 -2.35 17.19 12.10
N TYR A 195 -1.93 16.56 11.00
CA TYR A 195 -1.43 17.23 9.79
C TYR A 195 -2.40 17.15 8.61
N ASP A 196 -3.64 16.65 8.84
CA ASP A 196 -4.71 16.52 7.83
C ASP A 196 -4.25 15.81 6.56
N VAL A 197 -3.52 14.71 6.71
CA VAL A 197 -2.98 13.94 5.59
C VAL A 197 -4.12 13.21 4.88
N LYS A 198 -4.36 13.53 3.62
CA LYS A 198 -5.38 12.86 2.81
C LYS A 198 -4.97 11.42 2.52
N LEU A 199 -5.81 10.48 2.89
CA LEU A 199 -5.62 9.07 2.56
C LEU A 199 -6.26 8.74 1.20
N PRO A 200 -5.69 7.81 0.42
CA PRO A 200 -6.34 7.31 -0.79
C PRO A 200 -7.59 6.48 -0.46
N PRO A 201 -8.55 6.38 -1.39
CA PRO A 201 -9.85 5.71 -1.18
C PRO A 201 -9.73 4.24 -0.75
N ILE A 202 -8.57 3.62 -0.96
CA ILE A 202 -8.29 2.25 -0.50
C ILE A 202 -8.57 2.06 1.00
N TYR A 203 -8.32 3.08 1.82
CA TYR A 203 -8.53 2.99 3.28
C TYR A 203 -10.01 3.05 3.70
N ASP A 204 -10.89 3.46 2.80
CA ASP A 204 -12.35 3.43 3.00
C ASP A 204 -12.96 2.06 2.66
N TRP A 205 -12.27 1.26 1.85
CA TRP A 205 -12.75 -0.05 1.42
C TRP A 205 -12.61 -1.09 2.52
N GLU A 206 -13.43 -2.13 2.44
CA GLU A 206 -13.29 -3.29 3.31
C GLU A 206 -11.86 -3.84 3.23
N LYS A 207 -11.26 -4.15 4.39
CA LYS A 207 -9.86 -4.60 4.51
C LYS A 207 -8.80 -3.62 3.98
N GLY A 208 -9.13 -2.33 3.80
CA GLY A 208 -8.20 -1.35 3.23
C GLY A 208 -6.90 -1.20 4.04
N TYR A 209 -7.00 -1.11 5.37
CA TYR A 209 -5.83 -1.06 6.25
C TYR A 209 -5.02 -2.37 6.27
N LEU A 210 -5.67 -3.50 6.02
CA LEU A 210 -5.04 -4.81 5.99
C LEU A 210 -4.33 -5.06 4.65
N CYS A 211 -5.01 -4.78 3.54
CA CYS A 211 -4.49 -5.00 2.19
C CYS A 211 -3.52 -3.90 1.74
N GLY A 212 -3.76 -2.64 2.17
CA GLY A 212 -2.95 -1.50 1.75
C GLY A 212 -3.00 -1.23 0.23
N THR A 213 -2.00 -0.53 -0.26
CA THR A 213 -1.89 -0.07 -1.67
C THR A 213 -1.30 -1.15 -2.59
N HIS A 214 -1.94 -2.32 -2.65
CA HIS A 214 -1.54 -3.40 -3.54
C HIS A 214 -2.39 -3.40 -4.81
N PRO A 215 -1.87 -3.90 -5.96
CA PRO A 215 -2.67 -4.15 -7.14
C PRO A 215 -3.80 -5.14 -6.81
N TRP A 216 -4.95 -5.01 -7.50
CA TRP A 216 -6.15 -5.77 -7.16
C TRP A 216 -5.95 -7.31 -7.15
N PRO A 217 -5.09 -7.93 -8.01
CA PRO A 217 -4.90 -9.38 -7.94
C PRO A 217 -4.10 -9.82 -6.71
N ALA A 218 -3.40 -8.89 -6.05
CA ALA A 218 -2.59 -9.18 -4.87
C ALA A 218 -3.40 -9.17 -3.55
N ARG A 219 -4.73 -8.97 -3.60
CA ARG A 219 -5.56 -9.05 -2.39
C ARG A 219 -5.40 -10.40 -1.73
N GLN A 220 -5.17 -10.35 -0.44
CA GLN A 220 -4.88 -11.50 0.41
C GLN A 220 -6.06 -11.79 1.34
N TYR A 221 -5.92 -12.84 2.14
CA TYR A 221 -6.88 -13.23 3.17
C TYR A 221 -8.22 -13.68 2.58
N MET A 222 -8.15 -14.35 1.41
CA MET A 222 -9.29 -14.96 0.74
C MET A 222 -9.36 -16.45 1.07
N GLU A 223 -10.56 -16.95 1.35
CA GLU A 223 -10.80 -18.38 1.49
C GLU A 223 -10.88 -19.05 0.12
N THR A 224 -11.46 -18.35 -0.83
CA THR A 224 -11.64 -18.82 -2.20
C THR A 224 -11.36 -17.74 -3.24
N LYS A 225 -11.04 -18.12 -4.48
CA LYS A 225 -10.92 -17.17 -5.59
C LYS A 225 -12.23 -16.46 -5.92
N GLN A 226 -13.37 -17.11 -5.67
CA GLN A 226 -14.70 -16.49 -5.86
C GLN A 226 -14.92 -15.33 -4.90
N GLN A 227 -14.47 -15.47 -3.65
CA GLN A 227 -14.47 -14.35 -2.69
C GLN A 227 -13.56 -13.21 -3.17
N GLY A 228 -12.39 -13.52 -3.76
CA GLY A 228 -11.52 -12.52 -4.36
C GLY A 228 -12.21 -11.71 -5.45
N TRP A 229 -12.91 -12.39 -6.38
CA TRP A 229 -13.69 -11.71 -7.41
C TRP A 229 -14.81 -10.85 -6.82
N LYS A 230 -15.49 -11.36 -5.78
CA LYS A 230 -16.54 -10.59 -5.09
C LYS A 230 -15.98 -9.32 -4.46
N GLU A 231 -14.88 -9.39 -3.72
CA GLU A 231 -14.28 -8.21 -3.07
C GLU A 231 -13.81 -7.17 -4.08
N VAL A 232 -13.22 -7.59 -5.21
CA VAL A 232 -12.82 -6.67 -6.26
C VAL A 232 -14.05 -6.07 -6.96
N TYR A 233 -15.10 -6.86 -7.17
CA TYR A 233 -16.35 -6.39 -7.77
C TYR A 233 -17.07 -5.36 -6.89
N ASP A 234 -17.09 -5.57 -5.58
CA ASP A 234 -17.69 -4.65 -4.63
C ASP A 234 -16.94 -3.29 -4.59
N ILE A 235 -15.65 -3.30 -4.89
CA ILE A 235 -14.82 -2.09 -4.99
C ILE A 235 -15.00 -1.42 -6.35
N ASP A 236 -14.83 -2.19 -7.42
CA ASP A 236 -14.94 -1.71 -8.80
C ASP A 236 -15.33 -2.85 -9.74
N LYS A 237 -16.61 -2.88 -10.11
CA LYS A 237 -17.17 -3.90 -11.00
C LYS A 237 -16.50 -3.93 -12.38
N THR A 238 -16.00 -2.78 -12.86
CA THR A 238 -15.40 -2.69 -14.19
C THR A 238 -14.13 -3.51 -14.31
N ILE A 239 -13.39 -3.66 -13.22
CA ILE A 239 -12.20 -4.52 -13.14
C ILE A 239 -12.60 -5.98 -13.44
N VAL A 240 -13.66 -6.48 -12.78
CA VAL A 240 -14.09 -7.87 -12.94
C VAL A 240 -14.74 -8.08 -14.32
N GLU A 241 -15.49 -7.11 -14.83
CA GLU A 241 -16.05 -7.13 -16.19
C GLU A 241 -14.93 -7.23 -17.24
N ASN A 242 -13.86 -6.45 -17.09
CA ASN A 242 -12.68 -6.53 -17.97
C ASN A 242 -11.93 -7.87 -17.77
N ALA A 243 -11.75 -8.31 -16.54
CA ALA A 243 -11.08 -9.57 -16.22
C ALA A 243 -11.85 -10.79 -16.82
N ALA A 244 -13.17 -10.71 -16.94
CA ALA A 244 -13.99 -11.76 -17.55
C ALA A 244 -13.67 -12.02 -19.02
N GLN A 245 -13.04 -11.07 -19.72
CA GLN A 245 -12.53 -11.30 -21.08
C GLN A 245 -11.31 -12.23 -21.09
N HIS A 246 -10.61 -12.36 -19.97
CA HIS A 246 -9.35 -13.08 -19.83
C HIS A 246 -9.44 -14.33 -18.94
N PHE A 247 -10.35 -14.36 -17.96
CA PHE A 247 -10.40 -15.39 -16.91
C PHE A 247 -11.79 -16.03 -16.80
N ASP A 248 -11.83 -17.38 -16.86
CA ASP A 248 -13.07 -18.16 -16.69
C ASP A 248 -13.72 -17.91 -15.32
N GLY A 249 -12.92 -17.88 -14.25
CA GLY A 249 -13.43 -17.66 -12.91
C GLY A 249 -14.14 -16.31 -12.73
N ALA A 250 -13.71 -15.24 -13.44
CA ALA A 250 -14.40 -13.97 -13.45
C ALA A 250 -15.72 -14.05 -14.24
N ARG A 251 -15.74 -14.80 -15.37
CA ARG A 251 -16.97 -15.04 -16.16
C ARG A 251 -18.02 -15.82 -15.37
N GLU A 252 -17.58 -16.87 -14.67
CA GLU A 252 -18.45 -17.69 -13.81
C GLU A 252 -19.03 -16.87 -12.67
N PHE A 253 -18.20 -16.05 -12.02
CA PHE A 253 -18.62 -15.15 -10.97
C PHE A 253 -19.72 -14.17 -11.45
N LEU A 254 -19.51 -13.51 -12.59
CA LEU A 254 -20.49 -12.59 -13.16
C LEU A 254 -21.79 -13.28 -13.56
N LYS A 255 -21.73 -14.53 -14.07
CA LYS A 255 -22.94 -15.33 -14.37
C LYS A 255 -23.72 -15.64 -13.07
N ALA A 256 -23.03 -16.03 -12.00
CA ALA A 256 -23.64 -16.35 -10.72
C ALA A 256 -24.38 -15.12 -10.12
N ILE A 257 -23.75 -13.94 -10.15
CA ILE A 257 -24.42 -12.70 -9.66
C ILE A 257 -25.68 -12.38 -10.47
N LYS A 258 -25.62 -12.48 -11.79
CA LYS A 258 -26.80 -12.23 -12.64
C LYS A 258 -27.94 -13.18 -12.36
N SER A 259 -27.66 -14.47 -12.12
CA SER A 259 -28.68 -15.46 -11.81
C SER A 259 -29.38 -15.18 -10.46
N VAL A 260 -28.62 -14.76 -9.44
CA VAL A 260 -29.17 -14.39 -8.13
C VAL A 260 -30.09 -13.15 -8.23
N SER A 261 -29.67 -12.12 -8.98
CA SER A 261 -30.50 -10.93 -9.23
C SER A 261 -31.83 -11.27 -9.91
N TYR A 262 -31.84 -12.20 -10.87
CA TYR A 262 -33.08 -12.64 -11.54
C TYR A 262 -34.03 -13.38 -10.60
N THR A 263 -33.51 -14.19 -9.67
CA THR A 263 -34.32 -14.97 -8.72
C THR A 263 -35.04 -14.05 -7.73
N HIS A 264 -34.44 -12.94 -7.35
CA HIS A 264 -35.10 -11.96 -6.45
C HIS A 264 -36.16 -11.10 -7.14
N LEU A 265 -36.10 -10.94 -8.46
CA LEU A 265 -37.09 -10.17 -9.23
C LEU A 265 -38.31 -11.00 -9.63
N THR A 266 -38.26 -12.34 -9.50
CA THR A 266 -39.35 -13.25 -9.93
C THR A 266 -40.13 -13.90 -8.80
N LEU A 267 -39.94 -13.51 -7.56
CA LEU A 267 -40.80 -13.95 -6.47
C LEU A 267 -42.15 -13.22 -6.58
N PRO A 268 -43.29 -13.95 -6.77
CA PRO A 268 -44.59 -13.31 -6.79
C PRO A 268 -44.89 -12.74 -5.41
N THR A 269 -45.22 -11.46 -5.36
CA THR A 269 -45.92 -10.85 -4.22
C THR A 269 -47.18 -11.66 -4.00
N LYS A 270 -47.23 -12.52 -2.97
CA LYS A 270 -48.46 -13.12 -2.51
C LYS A 270 -49.35 -12.00 -2.01
N ALA A 271 -50.46 -11.82 -2.72
CA ALA A 271 -51.60 -11.03 -2.31
C ALA A 271 -52.27 -11.64 -1.07
#